data_120de024028011df1524129a36146a55
#
_entry.id   120de024028011df1524129a36146a55
#
_cell.length_a   1.000
_cell.length_b   1.000
_cell.length_c   1.000
_cell.angle_alpha   90.00
_cell.angle_beta   90.00
_cell.angle_gamma   90.00
#
_symmetry.space_group_name_H-M   'P 1'
#
loop_
_entity.id
_entity.type
_entity.pdbx_description
1 polymer ?
#
loop_
_entity_poly.entity_id
_entity_poly.type
_entity_poly.pdbx_seq_one_letter_code
_entity_poly.pdbx_strand_id
1 'polypeptide(L)'
;LYYLENKKNHPTVDCIYQDILPEIPNLSRTTVYNTLNVLLENDLVIQLDFGEGCLRYDADTTPHSHFFCRKCGKVFDLKISPEDIASKIPTGFSVQETQLYAFGCCENCSKT
;
A
#
# COMPACT_ATOMS: atom_id res chain seq x y z
N LEU A 1 -8.31 8.71 7.43
CA LEU A 1 -6.88 9.01 7.30
C LEU A 1 -6.10 8.77 8.60
N TYR A 2 -6.68 9.18 9.73
CA TYR A 2 -6.04 8.94 11.04
C TYR A 2 -5.75 7.45 11.27
N TYR A 3 -6.69 6.58 10.91
CA TYR A 3 -6.51 5.14 11.01
C TYR A 3 -5.29 4.68 10.21
N LEU A 4 -5.18 5.11 8.96
CA LEU A 4 -4.06 4.72 8.08
C LEU A 4 -2.72 5.26 8.56
N GLU A 5 -2.69 6.47 9.10
CA GLU A 5 -1.47 7.06 9.63
C GLU A 5 -0.92 6.27 10.82
N ASN A 6 -1.79 5.60 11.57
CA ASN A 6 -1.42 4.80 12.73
C ASN A 6 -1.27 3.31 12.43
N LYS A 7 -1.65 2.87 11.22
CA LYS A 7 -1.50 1.48 10.78
C LYS A 7 -0.41 1.39 9.73
N LYS A 8 0.68 0.72 10.07
CA LYS A 8 1.84 0.56 9.19
C LYS A 8 1.89 -0.79 8.50
N ASN A 9 0.79 -1.55 8.54
CA ASN A 9 0.72 -2.88 7.97
C ASN A 9 0.05 -2.94 6.59
N HIS A 10 -0.16 -1.80 5.95
CA HIS A 10 -0.73 -1.71 4.60
C HIS A 10 -2.09 -2.41 4.52
N PRO A 11 -3.12 -1.90 5.23
CA PRO A 11 -4.40 -2.62 5.35
C PRO A 11 -5.20 -2.64 4.05
N THR A 12 -6.01 -3.68 3.90
CA THR A 12 -7.03 -3.78 2.85
C THR A 12 -8.30 -3.07 3.29
N VAL A 13 -9.27 -2.90 2.37
CA VAL A 13 -10.58 -2.33 2.72
C VAL A 13 -11.27 -3.16 3.80
N ASP A 14 -11.22 -4.48 3.69
CA ASP A 14 -11.85 -5.35 4.69
C ASP A 14 -11.21 -5.20 6.07
N CYS A 15 -9.89 -5.08 6.14
CA CYS A 15 -9.20 -4.83 7.41
C CYS A 15 -9.62 -3.50 8.02
N ILE A 16 -9.67 -2.45 7.21
CA ILE A 16 -10.10 -1.12 7.66
C ILE A 16 -11.53 -1.17 8.18
N TYR A 17 -12.43 -1.80 7.40
CA TYR A 17 -13.83 -1.93 7.74
C TYR A 17 -14.02 -2.66 9.08
N GLN A 18 -13.38 -3.81 9.26
CA GLN A 18 -13.51 -4.61 10.46
C GLN A 18 -12.97 -3.90 11.70
N ASP A 19 -11.85 -3.15 11.55
CA ASP A 19 -11.25 -2.45 12.68
C ASP A 19 -12.06 -1.24 13.13
N ILE A 20 -12.75 -0.55 12.21
CA ILE A 20 -13.51 0.67 12.52
C ILE A 20 -14.96 0.36 12.89
N LEU A 21 -15.51 -0.75 12.39
CA LEU A 21 -16.91 -1.12 12.60
C LEU A 21 -17.37 -1.05 14.08
N PRO A 22 -16.59 -1.53 15.07
CA PRO A 22 -17.02 -1.45 16.47
C PRO A 22 -17.23 -0.02 16.97
N GLU A 23 -16.52 0.95 16.42
CA GLU A 23 -16.65 2.36 16.80
C GLU A 23 -17.74 3.06 16.02
N ILE A 24 -18.06 2.58 14.82
CA ILE A 24 -19.08 3.14 13.94
C ILE A 24 -19.98 1.99 13.46
N PRO A 25 -20.97 1.57 14.27
CA PRO A 25 -21.77 0.37 13.96
C PRO A 25 -22.54 0.41 12.64
N ASN A 26 -22.81 1.61 12.11
CA ASN A 26 -23.53 1.78 10.85
C ASN A 26 -22.61 1.91 9.64
N LEU A 27 -21.32 1.69 9.82
CA LEU A 27 -20.35 1.80 8.75
C LEU A 27 -20.61 0.75 7.67
N SER A 28 -20.55 1.15 6.40
CA SER A 28 -20.63 0.24 5.25
C SER A 28 -19.28 0.17 4.53
N ARG A 29 -19.06 -0.92 3.80
CA ARG A 29 -17.87 -1.05 2.95
C ARG A 29 -17.84 0.01 1.87
N THR A 30 -19.00 0.36 1.33
CA THR A 30 -19.12 1.43 0.31
C THR A 30 -18.61 2.76 0.84
N THR A 31 -18.92 3.09 2.10
CA THR A 31 -18.43 4.32 2.74
C THR A 31 -16.90 4.29 2.85
N VAL A 32 -16.31 3.16 3.22
CA VAL A 32 -14.86 3.01 3.29
C VAL A 32 -14.23 3.22 1.92
N TYR A 33 -14.77 2.59 0.87
CA TYR A 33 -14.28 2.76 -0.50
C TYR A 33 -14.36 4.21 -0.96
N ASN A 34 -15.50 4.87 -0.73
CA ASN A 34 -15.69 6.26 -1.14
C ASN A 34 -14.71 7.19 -0.43
N THR A 35 -14.48 6.97 0.85
CA THR A 35 -13.52 7.76 1.62
C THR A 35 -12.10 7.54 1.11
N LEU A 36 -11.71 6.30 0.83
CA LEU A 36 -10.39 6.00 0.28
C LEU A 36 -10.20 6.64 -1.10
N ASN A 37 -11.23 6.64 -1.95
CA ASN A 37 -11.15 7.30 -3.26
C ASN A 37 -10.91 8.80 -3.12
N VAL A 38 -11.58 9.46 -2.18
CA VAL A 38 -11.34 10.88 -1.90
C VAL A 38 -9.90 11.11 -1.45
N LEU A 39 -9.38 10.27 -0.57
CA LEU A 39 -8.00 10.37 -0.10
C LEU A 39 -6.99 10.15 -1.23
N LEU A 40 -7.25 9.20 -2.13
CA LEU A 40 -6.41 8.96 -3.30
C LEU A 40 -6.41 10.16 -4.25
N GLU A 41 -7.58 10.75 -4.51
CA GLU A 41 -7.71 11.92 -5.38
C GLU A 41 -6.95 13.13 -4.84
N ASN A 42 -6.77 13.21 -3.52
CA ASN A 42 -6.07 14.31 -2.86
C ASN A 42 -4.62 13.94 -2.49
N ASP A 43 -4.11 12.83 -3.00
CA ASP A 43 -2.73 12.36 -2.77
C ASP A 43 -2.37 12.19 -1.29
N LEU A 44 -3.36 11.87 -0.45
CA LEU A 44 -3.16 11.65 0.98
C LEU A 44 -2.84 10.19 1.31
N VAL A 45 -3.12 9.28 0.40
CA VAL A 45 -2.78 7.86 0.52
C VAL A 45 -2.32 7.33 -0.82
N ILE A 46 -1.60 6.21 -0.81
CA ILE A 46 -1.27 5.46 -2.02
C ILE A 46 -1.99 4.11 -1.99
N GLN A 47 -2.23 3.58 -3.17
CA GLN A 47 -2.88 2.30 -3.38
C GLN A 47 -1.85 1.29 -3.89
N LEU A 48 -1.82 0.11 -3.29
CA LEU A 48 -0.87 -0.95 -3.62
C LEU A 48 -1.63 -2.17 -4.12
N ASP A 49 -1.15 -2.77 -5.22
CA ASP A 49 -1.74 -3.97 -5.80
C ASP A 49 -0.65 -5.03 -5.96
N PHE A 50 -0.71 -6.07 -5.12
CA PHE A 50 0.26 -7.17 -5.15
C PHE A 50 -0.28 -8.41 -5.86
N GLY A 51 -1.40 -8.28 -6.59
CA GLY A 51 -2.00 -9.40 -7.30
C GLY A 51 -2.78 -10.36 -6.42
N GLU A 52 -3.20 -9.92 -5.22
CA GLU A 52 -3.93 -10.75 -4.26
C GLU A 52 -5.43 -10.81 -4.51
N GLY A 53 -5.93 -10.04 -5.47
CA GLY A 53 -7.37 -9.86 -5.66
C GLY A 53 -7.97 -8.79 -4.78
N CYS A 54 -7.21 -8.17 -3.90
CA CYS A 54 -7.62 -7.02 -3.09
C CYS A 54 -6.50 -5.98 -3.07
N LEU A 55 -6.88 -4.72 -2.85
CA LEU A 55 -5.95 -3.60 -2.83
C LEU A 55 -5.58 -3.25 -1.39
N ARG A 56 -4.37 -2.76 -1.20
CA ARG A 56 -3.89 -2.26 0.09
C ARG A 56 -3.67 -0.76 0.01
N TYR A 57 -3.68 -0.09 1.16
CA TYR A 57 -3.60 1.36 1.24
C TYR A 57 -2.55 1.77 2.27
N ASP A 58 -1.82 2.85 1.99
CA ASP A 58 -0.78 3.36 2.85
C ASP A 58 -0.84 4.88 2.90
N ALA A 59 -0.82 5.46 4.09
CA ALA A 59 -0.80 6.90 4.27
C ALA A 59 0.60 7.49 4.10
N ASP A 60 1.63 6.67 4.08
CA ASP A 60 2.98 7.11 3.80
C ASP A 60 3.14 7.28 2.29
N THR A 61 3.05 8.53 1.82
CA THR A 61 3.16 8.86 0.41
C THR A 61 4.60 9.15 -0.02
N THR A 62 5.57 9.04 0.88
CA THR A 62 6.97 9.20 0.51
C THR A 62 7.37 8.07 -0.43
N PRO A 63 8.23 8.38 -1.44
CA PRO A 63 8.67 7.37 -2.38
C PRO A 63 9.43 6.24 -1.68
N HIS A 64 8.91 5.04 -1.76
CA HIS A 64 9.59 3.85 -1.25
C HIS A 64 9.08 2.62 -2.02
N SER A 65 9.80 1.52 -1.89
CA SER A 65 9.46 0.27 -2.56
C SER A 65 8.95 -0.73 -1.54
N HIS A 66 8.33 -1.81 -2.02
CA HIS A 66 7.69 -2.77 -1.14
C HIS A 66 8.14 -4.20 -1.46
N PHE A 67 8.21 -5.02 -0.44
CA PHE A 67 8.41 -6.46 -0.57
C PHE A 67 7.13 -7.17 -0.09
N PHE A 68 6.60 -8.05 -0.92
CA PHE A 68 5.42 -8.85 -0.58
C PHE A 68 5.83 -10.30 -0.38
N CYS A 69 5.54 -10.84 0.81
CA CYS A 69 5.76 -12.24 1.10
C CYS A 69 4.57 -13.05 0.60
N ARG A 70 4.79 -13.87 -0.42
CA ARG A 70 3.73 -14.70 -1.00
C ARG A 70 3.24 -15.80 -0.06
N LYS A 71 4.03 -16.12 0.95
CA LYS A 71 3.69 -17.21 1.88
C LYS A 71 2.83 -16.72 3.05
N CYS A 72 3.19 -15.62 3.69
CA CYS A 72 2.44 -15.11 4.85
C CYS A 72 1.58 -13.88 4.52
N GLY A 73 1.72 -13.29 3.33
CA GLY A 73 0.93 -12.14 2.91
C GLY A 73 1.35 -10.80 3.53
N LYS A 74 2.44 -10.76 4.28
CA LYS A 74 2.91 -9.51 4.87
C LYS A 74 3.62 -8.64 3.85
N VAL A 75 3.53 -7.32 4.03
CA VAL A 75 4.16 -6.32 3.20
C VAL A 75 5.23 -5.61 4.02
N PHE A 76 6.40 -5.47 3.44
CA PHE A 76 7.54 -4.79 4.07
C PHE A 76 7.97 -3.62 3.21
N ASP A 77 8.40 -2.53 3.83
CA ASP A 77 8.95 -1.40 3.10
C ASP A 77 10.42 -1.65 2.76
N LEU A 78 10.79 -1.30 1.52
CA LEU A 78 12.16 -1.37 1.07
C LEU A 78 12.72 0.05 0.90
N LYS A 79 14.03 0.21 1.12
CA LYS A 79 14.69 1.51 1.09
C LYS A 79 15.31 1.82 -0.28
N ILE A 80 14.64 1.43 -1.35
CA ILE A 80 15.09 1.76 -2.71
C ILE A 80 14.38 3.03 -3.14
N SER A 81 15.13 4.10 -3.40
CA SER A 81 14.52 5.37 -3.78
C SER A 81 14.20 5.40 -5.27
N PRO A 82 13.23 6.23 -5.70
CA PRO A 82 12.94 6.44 -7.12
C PRO A 82 14.14 7.02 -7.87
N GLU A 83 15.04 7.72 -7.18
CA GLU A 83 16.24 8.28 -7.79
C GLU A 83 17.17 7.20 -8.32
N ASP A 84 17.17 6.01 -7.72
CA ASP A 84 17.95 4.87 -8.18
C ASP A 84 17.49 4.38 -9.55
N ILE A 85 16.26 4.68 -9.92
CA ILE A 85 15.64 4.26 -11.19
C ILE A 85 15.67 5.40 -12.20
N ALA A 86 15.62 6.64 -11.75
CA ALA A 86 15.52 7.81 -12.61
C ALA A 86 16.67 7.87 -13.65
N SER A 87 17.86 7.47 -13.26
CA SER A 87 19.02 7.45 -14.16
C SER A 87 18.90 6.44 -15.29
N LYS A 88 17.98 5.48 -15.17
CA LYS A 88 17.75 4.42 -16.15
C LYS A 88 16.57 4.73 -17.08
N ILE A 89 15.89 5.83 -16.87
CA ILE A 89 14.81 6.28 -17.74
C ILE A 89 15.40 6.99 -18.95
N PRO A 90 14.96 6.68 -20.17
CA PRO A 90 15.49 7.34 -21.37
C PRO A 90 15.25 8.86 -21.33
N THR A 91 16.19 9.60 -21.91
CA THR A 91 16.09 11.06 -22.01
C THR A 91 14.84 11.46 -22.79
N GLY A 92 14.14 12.45 -22.31
CA GLY A 92 12.89 12.94 -22.93
C GLY A 92 11.64 12.26 -22.46
N PHE A 93 11.75 11.21 -21.64
CA PHE A 93 10.60 10.55 -21.04
C PHE A 93 10.17 11.32 -19.80
N SER A 94 8.86 11.46 -19.63
CA SER A 94 8.27 12.07 -18.43
C SER A 94 7.66 10.97 -17.56
N VAL A 95 8.18 10.81 -16.34
CA VAL A 95 7.68 9.80 -15.41
C VAL A 95 6.65 10.42 -14.50
N GLN A 96 5.44 9.84 -14.46
CA GLN A 96 4.37 10.30 -13.57
C GLN A 96 4.34 9.53 -12.28
N GLU A 97 4.71 8.25 -12.31
CA GLU A 97 4.68 7.39 -11.13
C GLU A 97 5.68 6.25 -11.30
N THR A 98 6.34 5.89 -10.22
CA THR A 98 7.22 4.72 -10.17
C THR A 98 6.82 3.87 -8.97
N GLN A 99 6.57 2.58 -9.22
CA GLN A 99 6.32 1.60 -8.17
C GLN A 99 7.24 0.41 -8.39
N LEU A 100 7.88 -0.04 -7.32
CA LEU A 100 8.76 -1.20 -7.36
C LEU A 100 8.30 -2.19 -6.31
N TYR A 101 7.97 -3.40 -6.74
CA TYR A 101 7.55 -4.48 -5.87
C TYR A 101 8.50 -5.66 -6.02
N ALA A 102 8.92 -6.23 -4.90
CA ALA A 102 9.63 -7.50 -4.88
C ALA A 102 8.73 -8.56 -4.26
N PHE A 103 8.74 -9.75 -4.83
CA PHE A 103 7.89 -10.85 -4.39
C PHE A 103 8.77 -12.03 -3.98
N GLY A 104 8.42 -12.69 -2.89
CA GLY A 104 9.19 -13.83 -2.43
C GLY A 104 8.75 -14.29 -1.05
N CYS A 105 9.70 -14.79 -0.26
CA CYS A 105 9.47 -15.21 1.12
C CYS A 105 10.24 -14.31 2.07
N CYS A 106 9.59 -13.85 3.14
CA CYS A 106 10.24 -13.07 4.16
C CYS A 106 11.18 -13.96 5.00
N GLU A 107 11.96 -13.34 5.87
CA GLU A 107 12.92 -14.06 6.71
C GLU A 107 12.27 -15.20 7.49
N ASN A 108 11.14 -14.94 8.13
CA ASN A 108 10.44 -15.97 8.89
C ASN A 108 9.90 -17.11 8.05
N CYS A 109 9.43 -16.81 6.83
CA CYS A 109 8.87 -17.83 5.93
C CYS A 109 9.94 -18.62 5.20
N SER A 110 11.09 -18.02 4.92
CA SER A 110 12.19 -18.69 4.22
C SER A 110 12.91 -19.72 5.10
N LYS A 111 12.72 -19.65 6.43
CA LYS A 111 13.27 -20.61 7.39
C LYS A 111 12.43 -21.89 7.53
N THR A 112 11.26 -21.92 6.94
CA THR A 112 10.36 -23.09 6.95
C THR A 112 10.28 -23.73 5.55
#